data_ea07c4c787393b7570b887091a0cf6a4
#
_entry.id   ea07c4c787393b7570b887091a0cf6a4
#
_cell.length_a   1.000
_cell.length_b   1.000
_cell.length_c   1.000
_cell.angle_alpha   90.00
_cell.angle_beta   90.00
_cell.angle_gamma   90.00
#
_symmetry.space_group_name_H-M   'P 1'
#
loop_
_entity.id
_entity.type
_entity.pdbx_description
1 polymer ?
#
loop_
_entity_poly.entity_id
_entity_poly.type
_entity_poly.pdbx_seq_one_letter_code
_entity_poly.pdbx_strand_id
1 'polypeptide(L)'
;MKKILFSIIFLLSLLTVKSQDNLVVTIDGTVGELRATTSKNVPVFCSNKWAISQQFYFAEEICKAHGTIESIAFKTAEVTEETEKYPFTRNLIVYIINTEEYAVAGNIMKSMSESDQVFSGEVEFSYNSWVTIDIEDFEYTGKNILICVNDISGTNVSGGVTFDAFIGPIMVGENNGYRALFKRSISGAFNATTSISGASTILDTPVPCVRLTFKEGSTEEYLDPAQPTNFTATVLNESEVLLEWTGDENTSSYDICENAEVIANTTETSFVVKNLSFGWHCFKIIGVNGIKKSEPSEIQCVELIKGPEGPEESIEELTSSLLLYPNPVNDRLYIETQTLTLTQTPSIEIYDIYGRRQLTETSSHQGNLSVDVTDLNSGVYFVKIVTSESETVKRIIKN
;
A
#
# COMPACT_ATOMS: atom_id res chain seq x y z
N MET A 1 5.05 42.15 64.82
CA MET A 1 5.98 41.35 64.00
C MET A 1 5.19 40.36 63.19
N LYS A 2 4.94 40.68 61.91
CA LYS A 2 4.25 39.77 60.96
C LYS A 2 5.29 38.92 60.28
N LYS A 3 5.16 37.56 60.42
CA LYS A 3 5.99 36.57 59.68
C LYS A 3 5.39 36.42 58.32
N ILE A 4 6.16 36.79 57.30
CA ILE A 4 5.83 36.50 55.87
C ILE A 4 6.35 35.11 55.58
N LEU A 5 5.42 34.19 55.21
CA LEU A 5 5.71 32.82 54.76
C LEU A 5 5.92 32.86 53.26
N PHE A 6 7.16 32.66 52.78
CA PHE A 6 7.46 32.47 51.35
C PHE A 6 7.14 31.03 50.99
N SER A 7 6.12 30.85 50.14
CA SER A 7 5.79 29.57 49.54
C SER A 7 6.60 29.45 48.24
N ILE A 8 7.60 28.57 48.24
CA ILE A 8 8.36 28.19 47.02
C ILE A 8 7.53 27.17 46.30
N ILE A 9 6.91 27.56 45.18
CA ILE A 9 6.28 26.63 44.22
C ILE A 9 7.39 26.01 43.40
N PHE A 10 7.68 24.71 43.66
CA PHE A 10 8.56 23.92 42.83
C PHE A 10 7.78 23.51 41.57
N LEU A 11 8.06 24.17 40.45
CA LEU A 11 7.54 23.79 39.14
C LEU A 11 8.31 22.54 38.70
N LEU A 12 7.72 21.36 38.96
CA LEU A 12 8.23 20.10 38.40
C LEU A 12 7.90 20.10 36.90
N SER A 13 8.89 20.45 36.07
CA SER A 13 8.80 20.14 34.63
C SER A 13 8.81 18.62 34.47
N LEU A 14 7.67 18.06 34.13
CA LEU A 14 7.62 16.70 33.60
C LEU A 14 8.38 16.71 32.27
N LEU A 15 9.64 16.33 32.29
CA LEU A 15 10.34 15.81 31.15
C LEU A 15 9.67 14.47 30.84
N THR A 16 8.77 14.45 29.86
CA THR A 16 8.36 13.21 29.21
C THR A 16 9.59 12.62 28.54
N VAL A 17 10.19 11.64 29.20
CA VAL A 17 11.18 10.76 28.54
C VAL A 17 10.39 10.06 27.43
N LYS A 18 10.53 10.53 26.18
CA LYS A 18 10.11 9.76 25.02
C LYS A 18 10.90 8.45 25.05
N SER A 19 10.20 7.34 24.98
CA SER A 19 10.79 6.00 24.93
C SER A 19 11.81 5.94 23.81
N GLN A 20 13.00 5.43 24.11
CA GLN A 20 14.10 5.23 23.16
C GLN A 20 13.76 4.20 22.08
N ASP A 21 12.63 3.48 22.22
CA ASP A 21 12.22 2.37 21.34
C ASP A 21 11.76 2.82 19.93
N ASN A 22 11.51 4.10 19.71
CA ASN A 22 11.04 4.62 18.41
C ASN A 22 12.15 5.02 17.43
N LEU A 23 13.41 4.93 17.84
CA LEU A 23 14.55 5.30 16.99
C LEU A 23 15.04 4.17 16.09
N VAL A 24 14.73 2.92 16.41
CA VAL A 24 15.16 1.74 15.65
C VAL A 24 13.98 1.12 14.93
N VAL A 25 14.02 1.11 13.61
CA VAL A 25 13.08 0.39 12.76
C VAL A 25 13.69 -0.95 12.39
N THR A 26 13.01 -2.06 12.70
CA THR A 26 13.42 -3.41 12.31
C THR A 26 12.49 -3.91 11.21
N ILE A 27 13.08 -4.30 10.07
CA ILE A 27 12.37 -4.91 8.95
C ILE A 27 12.88 -6.34 8.83
N ASP A 28 12.10 -7.30 9.31
CA ASP A 28 12.49 -8.71 9.44
C ASP A 28 11.41 -9.68 8.90
N GLY A 29 10.38 -9.14 8.26
CA GLY A 29 9.30 -9.93 7.71
C GLY A 29 8.29 -10.44 8.74
N THR A 30 8.26 -9.89 9.95
CA THR A 30 7.28 -10.26 10.98
C THR A 30 5.93 -9.57 10.77
N VAL A 31 5.86 -8.54 9.92
CA VAL A 31 4.65 -7.77 9.62
C VAL A 31 4.10 -8.17 8.25
N GLY A 32 2.81 -8.52 8.19
CA GLY A 32 2.12 -8.87 6.95
C GLY A 32 2.26 -10.36 6.58
N GLU A 33 2.08 -10.68 5.29
CA GLU A 33 2.17 -12.05 4.74
C GLU A 33 3.62 -12.45 4.36
N LEU A 34 4.61 -11.91 5.05
CA LEU A 34 6.00 -12.17 4.78
C LEU A 34 6.43 -13.53 5.36
N ARG A 35 7.31 -14.24 4.66
CA ARG A 35 7.83 -15.52 5.10
C ARG A 35 9.29 -15.39 5.49
N ALA A 36 9.60 -15.62 6.77
CA ALA A 36 10.97 -15.69 7.25
C ALA A 36 11.77 -16.80 6.55
N THR A 37 13.00 -16.51 6.21
CA THR A 37 13.94 -17.42 5.55
C THR A 37 15.37 -17.01 5.87
N THR A 38 16.34 -17.62 5.20
CA THR A 38 17.75 -17.23 5.28
C THR A 38 18.34 -17.08 3.87
N SER A 39 19.38 -16.28 3.73
CA SER A 39 20.07 -16.09 2.47
C SER A 39 21.60 -16.13 2.63
N LYS A 40 22.27 -16.75 1.66
CA LYS A 40 23.75 -16.68 1.51
C LYS A 40 24.16 -15.67 0.43
N ASN A 41 23.21 -15.03 -0.23
CA ASN A 41 23.44 -14.19 -1.42
C ASN A 41 23.40 -12.70 -1.10
N VAL A 42 22.59 -12.31 -0.13
CA VAL A 42 22.35 -10.92 0.27
C VAL A 42 22.39 -10.80 1.79
N PRO A 43 22.83 -9.67 2.36
CA PRO A 43 23.33 -8.47 1.71
C PRO A 43 24.74 -8.64 1.11
N VAL A 44 25.51 -9.67 1.56
CA VAL A 44 26.88 -9.91 1.16
C VAL A 44 27.08 -11.36 0.75
N PHE A 45 27.52 -11.60 -0.47
CA PHE A 45 27.84 -12.96 -0.95
C PHE A 45 29.28 -13.36 -0.56
N CYS A 46 29.49 -13.81 0.67
CA CYS A 46 30.82 -14.04 1.23
C CYS A 46 31.59 -15.20 0.62
N SER A 47 30.96 -16.11 -0.14
CA SER A 47 31.66 -17.23 -0.81
C SER A 47 32.52 -16.80 -2.00
N ASN A 48 32.44 -15.54 -2.43
CA ASN A 48 33.22 -15.00 -3.52
C ASN A 48 34.13 -13.85 -3.04
N LYS A 49 35.14 -13.51 -3.87
CA LYS A 49 36.08 -12.44 -3.56
C LYS A 49 35.46 -11.05 -3.63
N TRP A 50 34.52 -10.88 -4.55
CA TRP A 50 33.79 -9.65 -4.77
C TRP A 50 32.31 -9.96 -5.00
N ALA A 51 31.44 -9.14 -4.44
CA ALA A 51 30.01 -9.23 -4.62
C ALA A 51 29.39 -7.84 -4.59
N ILE A 52 28.23 -7.69 -5.21
CA ILE A 52 27.39 -6.51 -5.09
C ILE A 52 25.94 -6.95 -5.00
N SER A 53 25.19 -6.30 -4.15
CA SER A 53 23.76 -6.54 -4.00
C SER A 53 22.99 -5.23 -3.93
N GLN A 54 21.72 -5.27 -4.32
CA GLN A 54 20.76 -4.19 -4.18
C GLN A 54 19.46 -4.75 -3.62
N GLN A 55 18.91 -4.08 -2.62
CA GLN A 55 17.66 -4.48 -1.97
C GLN A 55 16.80 -3.26 -1.65
N PHE A 56 15.49 -3.39 -1.92
CA PHE A 56 14.49 -2.37 -1.63
C PHE A 56 13.83 -2.64 -0.27
N TYR A 57 13.66 -1.57 0.51
CA TYR A 57 12.84 -1.55 1.72
C TYR A 57 11.79 -0.47 1.54
N PHE A 58 10.54 -0.82 1.83
CA PHE A 58 9.40 0.01 1.47
C PHE A 58 9.06 1.02 2.55
N ALA A 59 8.51 2.15 2.16
CA ALA A 59 8.06 3.19 3.07
C ALA A 59 7.06 2.64 4.10
N GLU A 60 6.19 1.72 3.69
CA GLU A 60 5.22 1.04 4.53
C GLU A 60 5.87 0.16 5.61
N GLU A 61 7.07 -0.35 5.38
CA GLU A 61 7.84 -1.13 6.35
C GLU A 61 8.64 -0.22 7.29
N ILE A 62 9.11 0.93 6.79
CA ILE A 62 9.87 1.91 7.56
C ILE A 62 8.97 2.71 8.48
N CYS A 63 7.74 3.04 8.06
CA CYS A 63 6.72 3.74 8.84
C CYS A 63 7.17 5.08 9.45
N LYS A 64 8.06 5.82 8.79
CA LYS A 64 8.51 7.16 9.17
C LYS A 64 8.24 8.15 8.05
N ALA A 65 7.77 9.34 8.39
CA ALA A 65 7.51 10.40 7.42
C ALA A 65 8.82 10.99 6.87
N HIS A 66 9.81 11.15 7.74
CA HIS A 66 11.19 11.54 7.41
C HIS A 66 12.10 11.27 8.61
N GLY A 67 13.38 11.50 8.45
CA GLY A 67 14.37 11.44 9.52
C GLY A 67 15.77 11.20 9.00
N THR A 68 16.75 11.34 9.87
CA THR A 68 18.15 11.07 9.55
C THR A 68 18.52 9.67 10.03
N ILE A 69 18.90 8.78 9.12
CA ILE A 69 19.42 7.45 9.46
C ILE A 69 20.92 7.57 9.72
N GLU A 70 21.38 7.16 10.90
CA GLU A 70 22.78 7.21 11.33
C GLU A 70 23.47 5.83 11.30
N SER A 71 22.71 4.75 11.33
CA SER A 71 23.26 3.39 11.17
C SER A 71 22.28 2.42 10.53
N ILE A 72 22.82 1.39 9.88
CA ILE A 72 22.08 0.24 9.42
C ILE A 72 22.67 -1.02 10.06
N ALA A 73 21.87 -2.08 10.23
CA ALA A 73 22.39 -3.36 10.66
C ALA A 73 21.75 -4.52 9.90
N PHE A 74 22.55 -5.56 9.62
CA PHE A 74 22.09 -6.80 9.03
C PHE A 74 22.23 -7.95 10.04
N LYS A 75 21.28 -8.88 10.02
CA LYS A 75 21.24 -10.00 10.94
C LYS A 75 21.94 -11.22 10.34
N THR A 76 23.01 -11.69 10.98
CA THR A 76 23.59 -13.01 10.67
C THR A 76 22.72 -14.11 11.29
N ALA A 77 22.47 -15.17 10.52
CA ALA A 77 21.54 -16.23 10.92
C ALA A 77 22.16 -17.18 11.96
N GLU A 78 21.29 -17.82 12.72
CA GLU A 78 21.63 -18.97 13.58
C GLU A 78 21.65 -20.25 12.74
N VAL A 79 22.84 -20.67 12.30
CA VAL A 79 23.03 -21.90 11.52
C VAL A 79 24.12 -22.74 12.17
N THR A 80 23.76 -23.91 12.65
CA THR A 80 24.60 -24.76 13.50
C THR A 80 25.95 -25.16 12.90
N GLU A 81 26.08 -25.18 11.57
CA GLU A 81 27.30 -25.59 10.86
C GLU A 81 28.24 -24.40 10.52
N GLU A 82 27.88 -23.17 10.86
CA GLU A 82 28.59 -21.95 10.44
C GLU A 82 29.33 -21.24 11.57
N THR A 83 29.25 -21.71 12.81
CA THR A 83 29.84 -21.03 13.99
C THR A 83 31.35 -20.82 13.89
N GLU A 84 32.08 -21.78 13.29
CA GLU A 84 33.56 -21.72 13.17
C GLU A 84 34.05 -20.64 12.20
N LYS A 85 33.16 -20.06 11.40
CA LYS A 85 33.49 -19.01 10.42
C LYS A 85 33.55 -17.61 11.03
N TYR A 86 33.01 -17.47 12.22
CA TYR A 86 32.90 -16.16 12.90
C TYR A 86 33.95 -15.98 13.99
N PRO A 87 34.42 -14.76 14.24
CA PRO A 87 34.14 -13.55 13.45
C PRO A 87 34.89 -13.55 12.10
N PHE A 88 34.39 -12.79 11.13
CA PHE A 88 35.10 -12.55 9.88
C PHE A 88 34.89 -11.10 9.43
N THR A 89 35.81 -10.55 8.64
CA THR A 89 35.80 -9.17 8.21
C THR A 89 35.60 -9.06 6.70
N ARG A 90 34.82 -8.05 6.28
CA ARG A 90 34.62 -7.67 4.89
C ARG A 90 34.87 -6.18 4.70
N ASN A 91 35.49 -5.82 3.58
CA ASN A 91 35.61 -4.43 3.13
C ASN A 91 34.39 -4.10 2.28
N LEU A 92 33.53 -3.22 2.79
CA LEU A 92 32.26 -2.87 2.16
C LEU A 92 32.24 -1.40 1.74
N ILE A 93 31.53 -1.14 0.64
CA ILE A 93 31.01 0.20 0.30
C ILE A 93 29.49 0.09 0.31
N VAL A 94 28.83 0.97 1.05
CA VAL A 94 27.37 1.02 1.13
C VAL A 94 26.86 2.32 0.53
N TYR A 95 25.82 2.20 -0.28
CA TYR A 95 25.09 3.31 -0.88
C TYR A 95 23.63 3.21 -0.48
N ILE A 96 22.99 4.35 -0.22
CA ILE A 96 21.55 4.42 0.07
C ILE A 96 20.92 5.56 -0.72
N ILE A 97 19.75 5.31 -1.32
CA ILE A 97 18.96 6.35 -1.99
C ILE A 97 17.48 6.25 -1.58
N ASN A 98 16.82 7.40 -1.52
CA ASN A 98 15.36 7.46 -1.52
C ASN A 98 14.86 7.21 -2.96
N THR A 99 13.77 6.46 -3.14
CA THR A 99 13.23 6.11 -4.46
C THR A 99 11.73 5.88 -4.42
N GLU A 100 11.05 6.16 -5.52
CA GLU A 100 9.65 5.76 -5.73
C GLU A 100 9.53 4.33 -6.29
N GLU A 101 10.65 3.73 -6.68
CA GLU A 101 10.65 2.38 -7.24
C GLU A 101 10.47 1.33 -6.14
N TYR A 102 9.73 0.28 -6.44
CA TYR A 102 9.51 -0.88 -5.55
C TYR A 102 10.40 -2.08 -5.91
N ALA A 103 10.93 -2.09 -7.11
CA ALA A 103 11.71 -3.21 -7.63
C ALA A 103 12.54 -2.78 -8.85
N VAL A 104 13.53 -3.58 -9.18
CA VAL A 104 14.27 -3.44 -10.44
C VAL A 104 13.64 -4.32 -11.51
N ALA A 105 13.38 -3.75 -12.68
CA ALA A 105 12.93 -4.50 -13.84
C ALA A 105 14.10 -5.31 -14.46
N GLY A 106 13.89 -6.59 -14.67
CA GLY A 106 14.90 -7.47 -15.29
C GLY A 106 16.10 -7.76 -14.38
N ASN A 107 17.29 -7.84 -14.97
CA ASN A 107 18.53 -8.23 -14.30
C ASN A 107 19.62 -7.16 -14.37
N ILE A 108 19.24 -5.90 -14.43
CA ILE A 108 20.13 -4.74 -14.48
C ILE A 108 20.04 -4.00 -13.16
N MET A 109 21.15 -3.91 -12.42
CA MET A 109 21.21 -3.13 -11.19
C MET A 109 21.20 -1.64 -11.51
N LYS A 110 20.55 -0.88 -10.64
CA LYS A 110 20.56 0.59 -10.69
C LYS A 110 21.97 1.10 -10.43
N SER A 111 22.46 2.02 -11.27
CA SER A 111 23.74 2.70 -11.00
C SER A 111 23.56 3.68 -9.84
N MET A 112 24.52 3.65 -8.92
CA MET A 112 24.60 4.57 -7.79
C MET A 112 25.44 5.80 -8.19
N SER A 113 25.32 6.88 -7.47
CA SER A 113 26.20 8.03 -7.59
C SER A 113 27.25 8.00 -6.47
N GLU A 114 28.35 8.72 -6.62
CA GLU A 114 29.34 8.85 -5.54
C GLU A 114 28.71 9.58 -4.32
N SER A 115 27.76 10.46 -4.55
CA SER A 115 27.02 11.16 -3.47
C SER A 115 26.03 10.28 -2.71
N ASP A 116 25.73 9.09 -3.22
CA ASP A 116 24.84 8.13 -2.54
C ASP A 116 25.62 7.21 -1.58
N GLN A 117 26.97 7.29 -1.60
CA GLN A 117 27.82 6.52 -0.70
C GLN A 117 27.68 7.04 0.72
N VAL A 118 27.31 6.14 1.63
CA VAL A 118 27.15 6.46 3.06
C VAL A 118 28.16 5.73 3.95
N PHE A 119 28.90 4.78 3.41
CA PHE A 119 29.94 4.04 4.15
C PHE A 119 31.01 3.47 3.22
N SER A 120 32.24 3.44 3.69
CA SER A 120 33.35 2.67 3.08
C SER A 120 34.33 2.25 4.16
N GLY A 121 34.51 0.95 4.37
CA GLY A 121 35.41 0.46 5.41
C GLY A 121 35.28 -1.02 5.70
N GLU A 122 35.96 -1.47 6.77
CA GLU A 122 35.90 -2.82 7.27
C GLU A 122 34.69 -3.01 8.18
N VAL A 123 33.99 -4.14 8.00
CA VAL A 123 32.87 -4.58 8.82
C VAL A 123 33.16 -5.97 9.34
N GLU A 124 33.15 -6.14 10.66
CA GLU A 124 33.28 -7.43 11.31
C GLU A 124 31.90 -8.06 11.52
N PHE A 125 31.71 -9.26 11.02
CA PHE A 125 30.48 -10.04 11.18
C PHE A 125 30.65 -11.07 12.30
N SER A 126 29.72 -11.03 13.27
CA SER A 126 29.64 -11.96 14.39
C SER A 126 28.48 -12.95 14.19
N TYR A 127 28.55 -14.10 14.85
CA TYR A 127 27.54 -15.16 14.76
C TYR A 127 26.21 -14.77 15.41
N ASN A 128 25.09 -15.10 14.76
CA ASN A 128 23.71 -14.89 15.25
C ASN A 128 23.50 -13.50 15.87
N SER A 129 23.96 -12.47 15.21
CA SER A 129 23.94 -11.11 15.75
C SER A 129 23.48 -10.08 14.72
N TRP A 130 23.00 -8.96 15.21
CA TRP A 130 22.85 -7.75 14.40
C TRP A 130 24.22 -7.09 14.24
N VAL A 131 24.70 -7.01 13.02
CA VAL A 131 25.98 -6.37 12.67
C VAL A 131 25.69 -4.96 12.23
N THR A 132 26.00 -4.02 13.09
CA THR A 132 25.74 -2.58 12.86
C THR A 132 26.86 -1.98 12.02
N ILE A 133 26.50 -1.14 11.08
CA ILE A 133 27.36 -0.32 10.24
C ILE A 133 26.95 1.14 10.50
N ASP A 134 27.80 1.89 11.20
CA ASP A 134 27.62 3.32 11.37
C ASP A 134 27.90 4.00 10.01
N ILE A 135 26.95 4.77 9.53
CA ILE A 135 26.99 5.40 8.19
C ILE A 135 27.09 6.91 8.33
N GLU A 136 27.49 7.59 7.26
CA GLU A 136 27.28 9.02 7.13
C GLU A 136 25.77 9.29 7.16
N ASP A 137 25.37 10.35 7.85
CA ASP A 137 23.97 10.75 8.04
C ASP A 137 23.21 10.73 6.71
N PHE A 138 22.20 9.86 6.60
CA PHE A 138 21.36 9.75 5.41
C PHE A 138 19.97 10.34 5.67
N GLU A 139 19.60 11.35 4.88
CA GLU A 139 18.31 12.01 4.98
C GLU A 139 17.21 11.15 4.33
N TYR A 140 16.42 10.48 5.16
CA TYR A 140 15.25 9.71 4.75
C TYR A 140 14.06 10.64 4.53
N THR A 141 13.38 10.50 3.39
CA THR A 141 12.31 11.42 2.95
C THR A 141 10.92 10.79 2.91
N GLY A 142 10.69 9.71 3.64
CA GLY A 142 9.39 9.03 3.68
C GLY A 142 9.10 8.13 2.47
N LYS A 143 10.08 7.94 1.59
CA LYS A 143 9.96 7.10 0.38
C LYS A 143 10.50 5.69 0.63
N ASN A 144 10.39 4.82 -0.37
CA ASN A 144 11.18 3.59 -0.38
C ASN A 144 12.66 3.91 -0.35
N ILE A 145 13.47 3.01 0.19
CA ILE A 145 14.93 3.10 0.09
C ILE A 145 15.49 1.92 -0.70
N LEU A 146 16.52 2.20 -1.48
CA LEU A 146 17.37 1.19 -2.08
C LEU A 146 18.71 1.20 -1.35
N ILE A 147 19.08 0.07 -0.73
CA ILE A 147 20.39 -0.14 -0.14
C ILE A 147 21.23 -0.97 -1.14
N CYS A 148 22.39 -0.45 -1.51
CA CYS A 148 23.36 -1.17 -2.32
C CYS A 148 24.59 -1.49 -1.46
N VAL A 149 24.95 -2.77 -1.37
CA VAL A 149 26.15 -3.23 -0.64
C VAL A 149 27.15 -3.80 -1.66
N ASN A 150 28.30 -3.16 -1.77
CA ASN A 150 29.39 -3.57 -2.65
C ASN A 150 30.55 -4.11 -1.80
N ASP A 151 30.76 -5.41 -1.86
CA ASP A 151 31.86 -6.11 -1.19
C ASP A 151 33.11 -6.10 -2.07
N ILE A 152 34.09 -5.37 -1.62
CA ILE A 152 35.39 -5.17 -2.31
C ILE A 152 36.55 -5.91 -1.64
N SER A 153 36.28 -6.88 -0.77
CA SER A 153 37.28 -7.54 0.10
C SER A 153 38.42 -8.27 -0.65
N GLY A 154 38.14 -8.77 -1.85
CA GLY A 154 39.14 -9.54 -2.59
C GLY A 154 39.42 -10.95 -2.03
N THR A 155 38.78 -11.34 -0.96
CA THR A 155 38.88 -12.64 -0.28
C THR A 155 37.54 -13.31 -0.21
N ASN A 156 37.51 -14.59 0.13
CA ASN A 156 36.26 -15.32 0.34
C ASN A 156 36.24 -16.06 1.69
N VAL A 157 35.02 -16.26 2.22
CA VAL A 157 34.80 -17.11 3.39
C VAL A 157 34.36 -18.49 2.90
N SER A 158 35.08 -19.54 3.29
CA SER A 158 34.81 -20.92 2.86
C SER A 158 33.39 -21.33 3.27
N GLY A 159 32.61 -21.88 2.32
CA GLY A 159 31.24 -22.30 2.53
C GLY A 159 30.21 -21.17 2.63
N GLY A 160 30.65 -19.90 2.56
CA GLY A 160 29.78 -18.73 2.66
C GLY A 160 29.30 -18.44 4.09
N VAL A 161 28.42 -17.48 4.19
CA VAL A 161 27.79 -17.04 5.45
C VAL A 161 26.31 -16.85 5.20
N THR A 162 25.50 -17.14 6.18
CA THR A 162 24.05 -17.05 6.08
C THR A 162 23.53 -15.84 6.88
N PHE A 163 22.60 -15.12 6.30
CA PHE A 163 21.90 -13.98 6.91
C PHE A 163 20.43 -14.31 7.08
N ASP A 164 19.81 -13.81 8.14
CA ASP A 164 18.36 -13.82 8.27
C ASP A 164 17.76 -12.92 7.17
N ALA A 165 16.71 -13.39 6.57
CA ALA A 165 16.04 -12.75 5.46
C ALA A 165 14.54 -13.08 5.46
N PHE A 166 13.79 -12.41 4.61
CA PHE A 166 12.36 -12.68 4.40
C PHE A 166 12.03 -12.63 2.92
N ILE A 167 10.96 -13.33 2.55
CA ILE A 167 10.36 -13.26 1.22
C ILE A 167 9.04 -12.52 1.39
N GLY A 168 8.93 -11.34 0.81
CA GLY A 168 7.73 -10.53 0.81
C GLY A 168 6.93 -10.67 -0.48
N PRO A 169 5.65 -10.26 -0.48
CA PRO A 169 4.91 -10.14 -1.70
C PRO A 169 5.69 -9.20 -2.64
N ILE A 170 5.95 -9.70 -3.83
CA ILE A 170 6.38 -8.84 -4.92
C ILE A 170 5.14 -8.01 -5.24
N MET A 171 5.17 -6.71 -4.99
CA MET A 171 4.16 -5.79 -5.52
C MET A 171 4.32 -5.82 -7.03
N VAL A 172 3.58 -6.73 -7.67
CA VAL A 172 3.59 -6.92 -9.11
C VAL A 172 2.68 -5.85 -9.71
N GLY A 173 3.27 -4.69 -10.02
CA GLY A 173 2.77 -3.91 -11.16
C GLY A 173 3.00 -4.72 -12.45
N GLU A 174 2.47 -4.31 -13.57
CA GLU A 174 2.50 -5.01 -14.88
C GLU A 174 3.89 -5.46 -15.37
N ASN A 175 4.97 -5.17 -14.63
CA ASN A 175 6.33 -5.57 -14.90
C ASN A 175 6.86 -6.41 -13.74
N ASN A 176 7.18 -7.67 -13.99
CA ASN A 176 7.88 -8.56 -13.06
C ASN A 176 9.18 -7.88 -12.58
N GLY A 177 9.16 -7.30 -11.39
CA GLY A 177 10.30 -6.67 -10.75
C GLY A 177 10.87 -7.53 -9.63
N TYR A 178 12.15 -7.34 -9.32
CA TYR A 178 12.83 -8.05 -8.24
C TYR A 178 13.15 -7.08 -7.11
N ARG A 179 12.76 -7.44 -5.89
CA ARG A 179 13.01 -6.64 -4.70
C ARG A 179 14.48 -6.70 -4.24
N ALA A 180 15.18 -7.79 -4.55
CA ALA A 180 16.60 -7.92 -4.29
C ALA A 180 17.32 -8.55 -5.48
N LEU A 181 18.54 -8.04 -5.76
CA LEU A 181 19.44 -8.55 -6.77
C LEU A 181 20.84 -8.72 -6.19
N PHE A 182 21.59 -9.66 -6.72
CA PHE A 182 23.01 -9.78 -6.40
C PHE A 182 23.83 -10.20 -7.61
N LYS A 183 25.11 -9.83 -7.59
CA LYS A 183 26.11 -10.30 -8.54
C LYS A 183 27.41 -10.61 -7.82
N ARG A 184 28.15 -11.58 -8.31
CA ARG A 184 29.39 -12.05 -7.73
C ARG A 184 30.49 -12.13 -8.78
N SER A 185 31.74 -11.97 -8.34
CA SER A 185 32.91 -12.06 -9.22
C SER A 185 34.09 -12.73 -8.48
N ILE A 186 34.93 -13.38 -9.26
CA ILE A 186 36.23 -13.92 -8.81
C ILE A 186 37.42 -13.17 -9.45
N SER A 187 37.14 -12.29 -10.41
CA SER A 187 38.14 -11.65 -11.25
C SER A 187 38.35 -10.16 -10.99
N GLY A 188 37.44 -9.50 -10.28
CA GLY A 188 37.54 -8.07 -9.98
C GLY A 188 36.31 -7.54 -9.25
N ALA A 189 36.50 -6.44 -8.53
CA ALA A 189 35.45 -5.71 -7.86
C ALA A 189 34.46 -5.07 -8.85
N PHE A 190 33.22 -4.87 -8.40
CA PHE A 190 32.21 -4.13 -9.15
C PHE A 190 32.39 -2.63 -8.94
N ASN A 191 32.04 -1.87 -9.94
CA ASN A 191 31.87 -0.42 -9.82
C ASN A 191 30.35 -0.13 -9.74
N ALA A 192 29.89 0.25 -8.53
CA ALA A 192 28.47 0.52 -8.28
C ALA A 192 27.96 1.78 -9.03
N THR A 193 28.87 2.69 -9.46
CA THR A 193 28.47 3.92 -10.18
C THR A 193 28.21 3.68 -11.67
N THR A 194 28.39 2.44 -12.13
CA THR A 194 28.10 2.04 -13.52
C THR A 194 26.94 1.04 -13.55
N SER A 195 26.21 1.01 -14.65
CA SER A 195 25.15 0.01 -14.85
C SER A 195 25.74 -1.40 -14.88
N ILE A 196 25.22 -2.28 -14.01
CA ILE A 196 25.65 -3.67 -13.88
C ILE A 196 24.55 -4.58 -14.42
N SER A 197 24.79 -5.19 -15.58
CA SER A 197 23.88 -6.15 -16.20
C SER A 197 24.21 -7.59 -15.81
N GLY A 198 23.25 -8.51 -16.01
CA GLY A 198 23.39 -9.94 -15.72
C GLY A 198 23.52 -10.22 -14.22
N ALA A 199 22.85 -9.44 -13.39
CA ALA A 199 22.65 -9.75 -11.98
C ALA A 199 21.79 -11.02 -11.85
N SER A 200 22.00 -11.80 -10.80
CA SER A 200 21.14 -12.93 -10.48
C SER A 200 19.83 -12.41 -9.93
N THR A 201 18.75 -12.75 -10.64
CA THR A 201 17.39 -12.49 -10.24
C THR A 201 16.76 -13.85 -9.99
N ILE A 202 16.47 -14.17 -8.74
CA ILE A 202 15.67 -15.37 -8.44
C ILE A 202 14.30 -14.84 -8.07
N LEU A 203 13.25 -15.34 -8.73
CA LEU A 203 11.88 -15.19 -8.24
C LEU A 203 11.91 -15.67 -6.78
N ASP A 204 11.41 -14.89 -5.87
CA ASP A 204 11.56 -15.10 -4.43
C ASP A 204 12.99 -14.83 -3.87
N THR A 205 13.76 -13.94 -4.47
CA THR A 205 15.06 -13.56 -3.84
C THR A 205 14.80 -13.00 -2.45
N PRO A 206 15.32 -13.66 -1.40
CA PRO A 206 15.14 -13.18 -0.03
C PRO A 206 15.75 -11.79 0.13
N VAL A 207 15.03 -10.92 0.84
CA VAL A 207 15.52 -9.60 1.27
C VAL A 207 16.14 -9.77 2.66
N PRO A 208 17.37 -9.30 2.92
CA PRO A 208 17.98 -9.43 4.23
C PRO A 208 17.21 -8.63 5.28
N CYS A 209 17.09 -9.19 6.48
CA CYS A 209 16.56 -8.46 7.62
C CYS A 209 17.47 -7.25 7.90
N VAL A 210 16.87 -6.08 8.08
CA VAL A 210 17.61 -4.83 8.32
C VAL A 210 17.07 -4.12 9.56
N ARG A 211 17.96 -3.44 10.27
CA ARG A 211 17.62 -2.38 11.22
C ARG A 211 18.10 -1.05 10.68
N LEU A 212 17.26 -0.06 10.81
CA LEU A 212 17.56 1.35 10.51
C LEU A 212 17.50 2.10 11.82
N THR A 213 18.62 2.69 12.24
CA THR A 213 18.66 3.54 13.44
C THR A 213 18.57 4.99 13.01
N PHE A 214 17.57 5.67 13.52
CA PHE A 214 17.35 7.08 13.28
C PHE A 214 17.96 7.93 14.39
N LYS A 215 18.51 9.07 14.02
CA LYS A 215 19.06 10.05 14.93
C LYS A 215 17.97 10.63 15.83
N GLU A 216 18.28 10.80 17.10
CA GLU A 216 17.32 11.31 18.07
C GLU A 216 16.77 12.69 17.66
N GLY A 217 15.44 12.84 17.69
CA GLY A 217 14.74 14.08 17.35
C GLY A 217 14.68 14.39 15.85
N SER A 218 15.23 13.53 14.98
CA SER A 218 15.18 13.74 13.52
C SER A 218 13.92 13.15 12.87
N THR A 219 13.25 12.21 13.54
CA THR A 219 12.11 11.48 12.93
C THR A 219 10.78 12.12 13.26
N GLU A 220 9.90 12.14 12.28
CA GLU A 220 8.45 12.32 12.47
C GLU A 220 7.71 11.09 11.99
N GLU A 221 6.69 10.70 12.75
CA GLU A 221 5.77 9.65 12.34
C GLU A 221 4.63 10.27 11.53
N TYR A 222 4.11 9.52 10.57
CA TYR A 222 2.85 9.90 9.95
C TYR A 222 1.75 9.89 11.02
N LEU A 223 1.08 11.01 11.21
CA LEU A 223 -0.12 11.07 12.05
C LEU A 223 -1.27 10.34 11.34
N ASP A 224 -2.15 9.74 12.14
CA ASP A 224 -3.33 9.09 11.57
C ASP A 224 -4.29 10.16 11.03
N PRO A 225 -4.65 10.13 9.74
CA PRO A 225 -5.64 11.03 9.20
C PRO A 225 -7.03 10.70 9.75
N ALA A 226 -7.83 11.71 10.09
CA ALA A 226 -9.20 11.49 10.53
C ALA A 226 -10.11 11.09 9.36
N GLN A 227 -11.16 10.35 9.68
CA GLN A 227 -12.22 10.02 8.72
C GLN A 227 -12.81 11.31 8.14
N PRO A 228 -12.88 11.48 6.80
CA PRO A 228 -13.53 12.62 6.18
C PRO A 228 -15.01 12.68 6.55
N THR A 229 -15.51 13.86 6.93
CA THR A 229 -16.88 14.10 7.40
C THR A 229 -17.63 15.07 6.49
N ASN A 230 -18.93 15.22 6.69
CA ASN A 230 -19.80 16.10 5.89
C ASN A 230 -19.68 15.86 4.38
N PHE A 231 -19.43 14.61 3.99
CA PHE A 231 -19.28 14.25 2.60
C PHE A 231 -20.59 14.39 1.84
N THR A 232 -20.56 15.11 0.73
CA THR A 232 -21.70 15.31 -0.17
C THR A 232 -21.29 15.04 -1.62
N ALA A 233 -22.25 14.54 -2.40
CA ALA A 233 -22.13 14.37 -3.85
C ALA A 233 -23.28 15.10 -4.53
N THR A 234 -22.98 16.06 -5.38
CA THR A 234 -23.94 16.93 -6.07
C THR A 234 -23.80 16.79 -7.58
N VAL A 235 -24.89 16.43 -8.26
CA VAL A 235 -24.92 16.35 -9.73
C VAL A 235 -24.80 17.75 -10.29
N LEU A 236 -23.79 18.01 -11.12
CA LEU A 236 -23.59 19.29 -11.82
C LEU A 236 -24.26 19.28 -13.20
N ASN A 237 -24.16 18.17 -13.91
CA ASN A 237 -24.76 17.96 -15.23
C ASN A 237 -24.86 16.44 -15.51
N GLU A 238 -25.17 16.06 -16.74
CA GLU A 238 -25.40 14.68 -17.18
C GLU A 238 -24.16 13.74 -17.05
N SER A 239 -22.97 14.29 -16.83
CA SER A 239 -21.70 13.54 -16.80
C SER A 239 -20.72 13.98 -15.73
N GLU A 240 -21.11 14.94 -14.86
CA GLU A 240 -20.24 15.50 -13.85
C GLU A 240 -20.90 15.54 -12.47
N VAL A 241 -20.15 15.16 -11.44
CA VAL A 241 -20.55 15.18 -10.03
C VAL A 241 -19.52 15.94 -9.23
N LEU A 242 -19.95 16.93 -8.46
CA LEU A 242 -19.13 17.61 -7.46
C LEU A 242 -19.17 16.84 -6.16
N LEU A 243 -18.00 16.52 -5.65
CA LEU A 243 -17.75 15.89 -4.35
C LEU A 243 -17.17 16.95 -3.41
N GLU A 244 -17.70 17.10 -2.19
CA GLU A 244 -17.21 18.01 -1.17
C GLU A 244 -17.21 17.34 0.18
N TRP A 245 -16.20 17.60 1.01
CA TRP A 245 -16.05 17.01 2.35
C TRP A 245 -15.29 17.93 3.29
N THR A 246 -15.28 17.56 4.56
CA THR A 246 -14.43 18.17 5.58
C THR A 246 -13.31 17.21 5.93
N GLY A 247 -12.08 17.66 5.84
CA GLY A 247 -10.87 16.95 6.27
C GLY A 247 -10.34 17.46 7.59
N ASP A 248 -9.15 16.99 7.96
CA ASP A 248 -8.41 17.42 9.15
C ASP A 248 -6.98 17.86 8.79
N GLU A 249 -6.27 18.42 9.77
CA GLU A 249 -4.90 18.92 9.58
C GLU A 249 -3.84 17.83 9.40
N ASN A 250 -4.16 16.58 9.79
CA ASN A 250 -3.26 15.44 9.64
C ASN A 250 -3.40 14.75 8.28
N THR A 251 -4.28 15.23 7.42
CA THR A 251 -4.51 14.65 6.10
C THR A 251 -3.75 15.43 5.03
N SER A 252 -2.84 14.76 4.33
CA SER A 252 -2.06 15.38 3.26
C SER A 252 -2.71 15.30 1.89
N SER A 253 -3.57 14.29 1.66
CA SER A 253 -4.35 14.13 0.42
C SER A 253 -5.56 13.22 0.65
N TYR A 254 -6.42 13.12 -0.35
CA TYR A 254 -7.64 12.31 -0.30
C TYR A 254 -7.72 11.41 -1.51
N ASP A 255 -7.93 10.11 -1.28
CA ASP A 255 -8.29 9.15 -2.30
C ASP A 255 -9.81 9.23 -2.53
N ILE A 256 -10.20 9.48 -3.77
CA ILE A 256 -11.59 9.44 -4.20
C ILE A 256 -11.86 8.06 -4.75
N CYS A 257 -12.80 7.37 -4.14
CA CYS A 257 -13.16 6.01 -4.54
C CYS A 257 -14.55 5.97 -5.12
N GLU A 258 -14.69 5.27 -6.25
CA GLU A 258 -15.96 4.84 -6.79
C GLU A 258 -16.04 3.31 -6.72
N ASN A 259 -17.13 2.80 -6.14
CA ASN A 259 -17.37 1.37 -5.88
C ASN A 259 -16.23 0.69 -5.11
N ALA A 260 -15.17 0.43 -5.25
CA ALA A 260 -14.04 -0.09 -4.47
C ALA A 260 -12.68 0.34 -5.06
N GLU A 261 -12.73 1.08 -6.16
CA GLU A 261 -11.53 1.52 -6.88
C GLU A 261 -11.22 2.98 -6.56
N VAL A 262 -9.94 3.30 -6.40
CA VAL A 262 -9.47 4.69 -6.32
C VAL A 262 -9.44 5.25 -7.73
N ILE A 263 -10.31 6.22 -8.00
CA ILE A 263 -10.43 6.87 -9.31
C ILE A 263 -9.63 8.16 -9.43
N ALA A 264 -9.30 8.79 -8.31
CA ALA A 264 -8.49 10.01 -8.26
C ALA A 264 -7.87 10.20 -6.87
N ASN A 265 -6.84 11.06 -6.78
CA ASN A 265 -6.28 11.59 -5.55
C ASN A 265 -6.18 13.12 -5.66
N THR A 266 -6.46 13.85 -4.57
CA THR A 266 -6.40 15.31 -4.49
C THR A 266 -5.93 15.79 -3.12
N THR A 267 -5.32 16.95 -3.05
CA THR A 267 -4.99 17.65 -1.79
C THR A 267 -6.11 18.60 -1.32
N GLU A 268 -7.08 18.85 -2.18
CA GLU A 268 -8.22 19.72 -1.90
C GLU A 268 -9.34 18.93 -1.19
N THR A 269 -10.26 19.64 -0.56
CA THR A 269 -11.46 19.06 0.07
C THR A 269 -12.70 19.08 -0.83
N SER A 270 -12.48 19.22 -2.12
CA SER A 270 -13.49 19.12 -3.17
C SER A 270 -12.90 18.54 -4.45
N PHE A 271 -13.74 17.86 -5.23
CA PHE A 271 -13.32 17.28 -6.51
C PHE A 271 -14.50 17.13 -7.45
N VAL A 272 -14.30 17.40 -8.74
CA VAL A 272 -15.29 17.15 -9.79
C VAL A 272 -14.92 15.87 -10.54
N VAL A 273 -15.74 14.84 -10.37
CA VAL A 273 -15.65 13.63 -11.19
C VAL A 273 -16.33 13.89 -12.52
N LYS A 274 -15.64 13.60 -13.62
CA LYS A 274 -16.08 13.89 -14.98
C LYS A 274 -16.20 12.63 -15.82
N ASN A 275 -16.90 12.77 -16.96
CA ASN A 275 -17.10 11.71 -17.95
C ASN A 275 -17.78 10.46 -17.38
N LEU A 276 -18.65 10.66 -16.41
CA LEU A 276 -19.48 9.61 -15.87
C LEU A 276 -20.56 9.18 -16.86
N SER A 277 -20.89 7.91 -16.86
CA SER A 277 -22.01 7.37 -17.64
C SER A 277 -23.36 7.69 -16.97
N PHE A 278 -24.46 7.47 -17.68
CA PHE A 278 -25.77 7.49 -17.02
C PHE A 278 -25.90 6.31 -16.05
N GLY A 279 -26.63 6.53 -14.95
CA GLY A 279 -26.89 5.54 -13.92
C GLY A 279 -26.43 5.97 -12.53
N TRP A 280 -26.31 5.00 -11.63
CA TRP A 280 -25.92 5.25 -10.25
C TRP A 280 -24.39 5.26 -10.09
N HIS A 281 -23.90 6.28 -9.41
CA HIS A 281 -22.51 6.44 -9.01
C HIS A 281 -22.42 6.61 -7.50
N CYS A 282 -21.61 5.80 -6.85
CA CYS A 282 -21.45 5.79 -5.40
C CYS A 282 -19.99 6.07 -5.05
N PHE A 283 -19.78 7.13 -4.28
CA PHE A 283 -18.46 7.61 -3.92
C PHE A 283 -18.22 7.53 -2.41
N LYS A 284 -16.97 7.39 -2.04
CA LYS A 284 -16.43 7.56 -0.70
C LYS A 284 -15.08 8.23 -0.77
N ILE A 285 -14.69 8.90 0.31
CA ILE A 285 -13.42 9.60 0.42
C ILE A 285 -12.61 8.94 1.53
N ILE A 286 -11.30 8.75 1.30
CA ILE A 286 -10.35 8.23 2.28
C ILE A 286 -9.25 9.27 2.46
N GLY A 287 -9.04 9.74 3.68
CA GLY A 287 -7.91 10.61 4.01
C GLY A 287 -6.60 9.83 3.97
N VAL A 288 -5.55 10.45 3.43
CA VAL A 288 -4.21 9.86 3.28
C VAL A 288 -3.19 10.78 3.93
N ASN A 289 -2.27 10.21 4.71
CA ASN A 289 -1.09 10.89 5.21
C ASN A 289 0.13 9.99 5.05
N GLY A 290 0.87 10.20 3.97
CA GLY A 290 1.93 9.28 3.56
C GLY A 290 1.41 7.87 3.32
N ILE A 291 1.81 6.93 4.16
CA ILE A 291 1.38 5.52 4.08
C ILE A 291 0.10 5.22 4.85
N LYS A 292 -0.33 6.12 5.75
CA LYS A 292 -1.51 5.94 6.58
C LYS A 292 -2.77 6.36 5.85
N LYS A 293 -3.84 5.62 6.08
CA LYS A 293 -5.17 5.89 5.53
C LYS A 293 -6.20 5.94 6.66
N SER A 294 -7.15 6.85 6.52
CA SER A 294 -8.30 6.92 7.44
C SER A 294 -9.31 5.81 7.17
N GLU A 295 -10.26 5.66 8.09
CA GLU A 295 -11.53 5.04 7.74
C GLU A 295 -12.20 5.84 6.61
N PRO A 296 -12.92 5.18 5.69
CA PRO A 296 -13.60 5.87 4.60
C PRO A 296 -14.76 6.73 5.14
N SER A 297 -15.06 7.84 4.45
CA SER A 297 -16.27 8.62 4.69
C SER A 297 -17.54 7.76 4.59
N GLU A 298 -18.69 8.30 4.99
CA GLU A 298 -19.98 7.76 4.57
C GLU A 298 -20.05 7.71 3.04
N ILE A 299 -20.79 6.74 2.51
CA ILE A 299 -20.97 6.60 1.06
C ILE A 299 -22.09 7.54 0.61
N GLN A 300 -21.82 8.31 -0.46
CA GLN A 300 -22.82 9.12 -1.14
C GLN A 300 -23.05 8.58 -2.55
N CYS A 301 -24.32 8.36 -2.89
CA CYS A 301 -24.72 7.88 -4.21
C CYS A 301 -25.60 8.91 -4.90
N VAL A 302 -25.33 9.14 -6.19
CA VAL A 302 -26.12 9.99 -7.08
C VAL A 302 -26.51 9.23 -8.33
N GLU A 303 -27.63 9.58 -8.94
CA GLU A 303 -28.08 9.04 -10.22
C GLU A 303 -27.92 10.11 -11.30
N LEU A 304 -27.14 9.79 -12.33
CA LEU A 304 -27.05 10.63 -13.54
C LEU A 304 -28.11 10.15 -14.53
N ILE A 305 -29.06 11.02 -14.83
CA ILE A 305 -30.11 10.76 -15.80
C ILE A 305 -29.90 11.58 -17.04
N LYS A 306 -30.23 11.01 -18.20
CA LYS A 306 -30.24 11.76 -19.45
C LYS A 306 -31.34 12.82 -19.39
N GLY A 307 -30.98 14.08 -19.63
CA GLY A 307 -31.95 15.16 -19.70
C GLY A 307 -32.98 14.93 -20.83
N PRO A 308 -34.18 15.52 -20.75
CA PRO A 308 -35.15 15.41 -21.83
C PRO A 308 -34.53 16.02 -23.09
N GLU A 309 -34.34 15.23 -24.14
CA GLU A 309 -34.00 15.74 -25.47
C GLU A 309 -35.12 16.67 -25.91
N GLY A 310 -34.75 17.87 -26.45
CA GLY A 310 -35.71 18.77 -27.04
C GLY A 310 -36.52 18.08 -28.17
N PRO A 311 -37.68 18.59 -28.60
CA PRO A 311 -38.62 17.86 -29.42
C PRO A 311 -38.02 17.56 -30.80
N GLU A 312 -37.45 16.38 -30.97
CA GLU A 312 -37.32 15.70 -32.25
C GLU A 312 -38.33 14.56 -32.31
N GLU A 313 -38.94 14.43 -33.46
CA GLU A 313 -40.11 13.64 -33.80
C GLU A 313 -40.16 12.22 -33.17
N SER A 314 -41.32 11.96 -32.58
CA SER A 314 -41.86 10.70 -32.09
C SER A 314 -41.24 9.41 -32.65
N ILE A 315 -40.37 8.80 -31.84
CA ILE A 315 -40.31 7.36 -31.68
C ILE A 315 -40.66 7.11 -30.23
N GLU A 316 -41.73 6.35 -29.97
CA GLU A 316 -42.15 5.96 -28.63
C GLU A 316 -41.01 5.22 -27.95
N GLU A 317 -40.24 5.92 -27.11
CA GLU A 317 -39.25 5.30 -26.22
C GLU A 317 -40.02 4.64 -25.08
N LEU A 318 -40.16 3.31 -25.20
CA LEU A 318 -40.62 2.47 -24.12
C LEU A 318 -39.58 2.57 -22.99
N THR A 319 -39.75 3.54 -22.09
CA THR A 319 -39.05 3.54 -20.81
C THR A 319 -39.55 2.32 -20.03
N SER A 320 -38.77 1.23 -20.06
CA SER A 320 -39.04 0.06 -19.22
C SER A 320 -38.83 0.46 -17.77
N SER A 321 -39.90 0.85 -17.09
CA SER A 321 -39.88 1.12 -15.66
C SER A 321 -39.74 -0.22 -14.92
N LEU A 322 -38.50 -0.59 -14.61
CA LEU A 322 -38.20 -1.68 -13.70
C LEU A 322 -38.57 -1.25 -12.27
N LEU A 323 -39.59 -1.86 -11.70
CA LEU A 323 -40.02 -1.66 -10.31
C LEU A 323 -39.47 -2.79 -9.42
N LEU A 324 -38.80 -2.40 -8.34
CA LEU A 324 -38.36 -3.33 -7.28
C LEU A 324 -39.18 -3.08 -6.02
N TYR A 325 -39.88 -4.12 -5.53
CA TYR A 325 -40.67 -4.00 -4.32
C TYR A 325 -40.76 -5.32 -3.52
N PRO A 326 -41.01 -5.26 -2.20
CA PRO A 326 -41.01 -4.03 -1.40
C PRO A 326 -39.60 -3.48 -1.20
N ASN A 327 -39.48 -2.17 -1.00
CA ASN A 327 -38.26 -1.52 -0.60
C ASN A 327 -38.58 -0.48 0.48
N PRO A 328 -38.23 -0.71 1.76
CA PRO A 328 -37.38 -1.80 2.32
C PRO A 328 -37.96 -3.22 2.15
N VAL A 329 -37.03 -4.20 1.99
CA VAL A 329 -37.37 -5.61 1.82
C VAL A 329 -37.00 -6.43 3.06
N ASN A 330 -37.85 -7.42 3.41
CA ASN A 330 -37.57 -8.38 4.48
C ASN A 330 -37.02 -9.70 3.91
N ASP A 331 -37.83 -10.46 3.20
CA ASP A 331 -37.49 -11.83 2.82
C ASP A 331 -37.35 -12.00 1.30
N ARG A 332 -38.21 -11.34 0.54
CA ARG A 332 -38.31 -11.54 -0.91
C ARG A 332 -38.50 -10.23 -1.65
N LEU A 333 -37.61 -10.00 -2.61
CA LEU A 333 -37.62 -8.85 -3.52
C LEU A 333 -38.31 -9.27 -4.83
N TYR A 334 -39.33 -8.53 -5.26
CA TYR A 334 -40.01 -8.70 -6.53
C TYR A 334 -39.48 -7.66 -7.53
N ILE A 335 -39.34 -8.11 -8.77
CA ILE A 335 -38.86 -7.29 -9.89
C ILE A 335 -39.93 -7.34 -10.96
N GLU A 336 -40.63 -6.24 -11.16
CA GLU A 336 -41.67 -6.11 -12.16
C GLU A 336 -41.15 -5.40 -13.40
N THR A 337 -41.32 -6.05 -14.55
CA THR A 337 -40.94 -5.55 -15.86
C THR A 337 -42.22 -5.27 -16.67
N GLN A 338 -42.58 -4.02 -16.84
CA GLN A 338 -43.84 -3.67 -17.54
C GLN A 338 -43.83 -3.92 -19.05
N THR A 339 -42.70 -4.17 -19.67
CA THR A 339 -42.60 -4.18 -21.15
C THR A 339 -41.61 -5.16 -21.78
N LEU A 340 -40.99 -6.06 -21.03
CA LEU A 340 -40.05 -7.01 -21.65
C LEU A 340 -40.78 -8.32 -22.05
N THR A 341 -40.99 -8.50 -23.33
CA THR A 341 -41.08 -9.84 -23.93
C THR A 341 -39.68 -10.46 -23.83
N LEU A 342 -39.37 -11.01 -22.61
CA LEU A 342 -38.06 -11.60 -22.36
C LEU A 342 -37.89 -12.86 -23.24
N THR A 343 -37.08 -12.74 -24.27
CA THR A 343 -36.64 -13.90 -25.06
C THR A 343 -35.56 -14.71 -24.33
N GLN A 344 -34.97 -14.16 -23.27
CA GLN A 344 -34.00 -14.80 -22.39
C GLN A 344 -34.19 -14.37 -20.91
N THR A 345 -33.85 -15.25 -19.99
CA THR A 345 -33.92 -15.00 -18.54
C THR A 345 -32.83 -13.99 -18.15
N PRO A 346 -33.16 -12.87 -17.50
CA PRO A 346 -32.17 -11.91 -17.01
C PRO A 346 -31.33 -12.52 -15.90
N SER A 347 -30.07 -12.10 -15.81
CA SER A 347 -29.20 -12.37 -14.67
C SER A 347 -29.41 -11.27 -13.60
N ILE A 348 -29.55 -11.70 -12.34
CA ILE A 348 -29.70 -10.80 -11.21
C ILE A 348 -28.52 -11.01 -10.27
N GLU A 349 -27.83 -9.94 -9.95
CA GLU A 349 -26.71 -9.94 -9.01
C GLU A 349 -26.96 -8.90 -7.92
N ILE A 350 -26.65 -9.25 -6.66
CA ILE A 350 -26.81 -8.34 -5.52
C ILE A 350 -25.43 -8.07 -4.92
N TYR A 351 -25.12 -6.81 -4.73
CA TYR A 351 -23.87 -6.31 -4.18
C TYR A 351 -24.13 -5.54 -2.90
N ASP A 352 -23.21 -5.65 -1.92
CA ASP A 352 -23.21 -4.78 -0.76
C ASP A 352 -22.61 -3.39 -1.10
N ILE A 353 -22.61 -2.51 -0.11
CA ILE A 353 -22.09 -1.14 -0.24
C ILE A 353 -20.58 -1.08 -0.52
N TYR A 354 -19.85 -2.19 -0.38
CA TYR A 354 -18.43 -2.31 -0.70
C TYR A 354 -18.18 -2.89 -2.09
N GLY A 355 -19.24 -3.11 -2.87
CA GLY A 355 -19.14 -3.72 -4.19
C GLY A 355 -18.90 -5.24 -4.17
N ARG A 356 -19.00 -5.88 -3.01
CA ARG A 356 -18.84 -7.34 -2.89
C ARG A 356 -20.15 -8.02 -3.26
N ARG A 357 -20.08 -8.95 -4.21
CA ARG A 357 -21.25 -9.70 -4.64
C ARG A 357 -21.71 -10.65 -3.54
N GLN A 358 -22.96 -10.50 -3.13
CA GLN A 358 -23.60 -11.28 -2.07
C GLN A 358 -24.47 -12.40 -2.62
N LEU A 359 -25.09 -12.21 -3.78
CA LEU A 359 -26.00 -13.17 -4.39
C LEU A 359 -25.94 -13.07 -5.91
N THR A 360 -26.07 -14.24 -6.58
CA THR A 360 -26.29 -14.34 -8.03
C THR A 360 -27.43 -15.32 -8.25
N GLU A 361 -28.53 -14.86 -8.77
CA GLU A 361 -29.66 -15.72 -9.18
C GLU A 361 -30.01 -15.54 -10.66
N THR A 362 -30.32 -16.65 -11.31
CA THR A 362 -31.03 -16.70 -12.58
C THR A 362 -32.38 -17.33 -12.34
N SER A 363 -33.42 -16.54 -12.26
CA SER A 363 -34.77 -17.04 -12.02
C SER A 363 -35.69 -16.75 -13.18
N SER A 364 -36.38 -17.78 -13.67
CA SER A 364 -37.44 -17.66 -14.67
C SER A 364 -38.75 -18.18 -14.11
N HIS A 365 -39.71 -17.30 -13.89
CA HIS A 365 -41.14 -17.69 -13.82
C HIS A 365 -41.98 -16.60 -14.46
N GLN A 366 -42.64 -16.94 -15.53
CA GLN A 366 -43.76 -16.23 -16.19
C GLN A 366 -44.05 -14.80 -15.67
N GLY A 367 -43.28 -13.82 -16.14
CA GLY A 367 -43.63 -12.41 -16.02
C GLY A 367 -43.20 -11.67 -14.73
N ASN A 368 -43.01 -12.33 -13.61
CA ASN A 368 -42.56 -11.72 -12.36
C ASN A 368 -41.30 -12.41 -11.86
N LEU A 369 -40.19 -11.67 -11.84
CA LEU A 369 -38.93 -12.13 -11.25
C LEU A 369 -38.97 -11.87 -9.74
N SER A 370 -38.45 -12.81 -8.96
CA SER A 370 -38.27 -12.58 -7.51
C SER A 370 -36.99 -13.20 -7.02
N VAL A 371 -36.36 -12.52 -6.04
CA VAL A 371 -35.11 -12.96 -5.42
C VAL A 371 -35.33 -13.12 -3.92
N ASP A 372 -34.88 -14.23 -3.37
CA ASP A 372 -34.86 -14.46 -1.93
C ASP A 372 -33.66 -13.73 -1.33
N VAL A 373 -33.91 -12.83 -0.39
CA VAL A 373 -32.89 -12.01 0.27
C VAL A 373 -32.86 -12.27 1.79
N THR A 374 -33.43 -13.39 2.23
CA THR A 374 -33.54 -13.73 3.66
C THR A 374 -32.18 -13.82 4.34
N ASP A 375 -31.19 -14.34 3.64
CA ASP A 375 -29.84 -14.54 4.18
C ASP A 375 -28.96 -13.27 4.18
N LEU A 376 -29.47 -12.17 3.62
CA LEU A 376 -28.75 -10.89 3.65
C LEU A 376 -28.94 -10.20 5.00
N ASN A 377 -27.87 -9.64 5.55
CA ASN A 377 -27.94 -8.80 6.74
C ASN A 377 -28.70 -7.49 6.48
N SER A 378 -29.24 -6.88 7.54
CA SER A 378 -29.87 -5.55 7.41
C SER A 378 -28.85 -4.53 6.86
N GLY A 379 -29.24 -3.76 5.87
CA GLY A 379 -28.34 -2.80 5.22
C GLY A 379 -28.80 -2.36 3.84
N VAL A 380 -27.96 -1.58 3.17
CA VAL A 380 -28.15 -1.11 1.80
C VAL A 380 -27.45 -2.04 0.83
N TYR A 381 -28.17 -2.40 -0.26
CA TYR A 381 -27.66 -3.27 -1.32
C TYR A 381 -27.99 -2.69 -2.68
N PHE A 382 -27.23 -3.12 -3.69
CA PHE A 382 -27.43 -2.77 -5.08
C PHE A 382 -27.78 -4.03 -5.86
N VAL A 383 -28.90 -3.98 -6.56
CA VAL A 383 -29.40 -5.05 -7.42
C VAL A 383 -29.07 -4.70 -8.87
N LYS A 384 -28.17 -5.47 -9.46
CA LYS A 384 -27.78 -5.37 -10.86
C LYS A 384 -28.58 -6.39 -11.66
N ILE A 385 -29.28 -5.92 -12.68
CA ILE A 385 -30.11 -6.72 -13.56
C ILE A 385 -29.54 -6.60 -14.96
N VAL A 386 -29.09 -7.73 -15.53
CA VAL A 386 -28.48 -7.80 -16.87
C VAL A 386 -29.40 -8.57 -17.78
N THR A 387 -29.80 -7.95 -18.87
CA THR A 387 -30.55 -8.55 -19.97
C THR A 387 -29.64 -8.64 -21.21
N SER A 388 -30.12 -9.22 -22.29
CA SER A 388 -29.38 -9.23 -23.58
C SER A 388 -29.23 -7.85 -24.22
N GLU A 389 -29.99 -6.86 -23.78
CA GLU A 389 -30.09 -5.52 -24.41
C GLU A 389 -29.70 -4.39 -23.46
N SER A 390 -29.73 -4.62 -22.14
CA SER A 390 -29.47 -3.57 -21.16
C SER A 390 -28.95 -4.09 -19.84
N GLU A 391 -28.30 -3.21 -19.10
CA GLU A 391 -27.89 -3.39 -17.71
C GLU A 391 -28.50 -2.30 -16.85
N THR A 392 -29.12 -2.65 -15.73
CA THR A 392 -29.74 -1.71 -14.81
C THR A 392 -29.35 -2.04 -13.37
N VAL A 393 -28.99 -1.02 -12.60
CA VAL A 393 -28.68 -1.14 -11.17
C VAL A 393 -29.71 -0.35 -10.36
N LYS A 394 -30.28 -0.95 -9.33
CA LYS A 394 -31.24 -0.33 -8.40
C LYS A 394 -30.86 -0.57 -6.96
N ARG A 395 -31.04 0.44 -6.10
CA ARG A 395 -30.79 0.35 -4.66
C ARG A 395 -31.99 -0.24 -3.93
N ILE A 396 -31.71 -1.14 -2.98
CA ILE A 396 -32.67 -1.66 -2.03
C ILE A 396 -32.19 -1.48 -0.59
N ILE A 397 -33.13 -1.47 0.34
CA ILE A 397 -32.86 -1.49 1.78
C ILE A 397 -33.36 -2.84 2.30
N LYS A 398 -32.49 -3.61 2.93
CA LYS A 398 -32.84 -4.85 3.65
C LYS A 398 -33.04 -4.52 5.13
N ASN A 399 -34.20 -4.88 5.67
CA ASN A 399 -34.50 -4.74 7.10
C ASN A 399 -33.87 -5.83 7.93
#